data_0c54617c51c562979fab9514f2d3049b
#
_entry.id   0c54617c51c562979fab9514f2d3049b
#
_cell.length_a   1.000
_cell.length_b   1.000
_cell.length_c   1.000
_cell.angle_alpha   90.00
_cell.angle_beta   90.00
_cell.angle_gamma   90.00
#
_symmetry.space_group_name_H-M   'P 1'
#
loop_
_entity.id
_entity.type
_entity.pdbx_description
1 polymer ?
#
loop_
_entity_poly.entity_id
_entity_poly.type
_entity_poly.pdbx_seq_one_letter_code
_entity_poly.pdbx_strand_id
1 'polypeptide(L)'
;MSVLFAVLFAAFAVSYGWGIRGFIIGGEKGAILPGALMGIAVAFFSGGDKAQEMWMFFAAAGALSMFYGGTETYAQTMSFLLSRDKEGPYYNQLKKGVIGIFLKGALWFSIPGLVLAMLPSALSGKYKVWEIVLVFALFPVVSVIGTKIFNSPYDKENKKFPKLYFSLDRREEWGSNVLIILVLTVFSLV
;
A
#
# COMPACT_ATOMS: atom_id res chain seq x y z
N MET A 1 -13.63 -19.41 -16.93
CA MET A 1 -14.25 -18.86 -15.69
C MET A 1 -14.73 -17.44 -15.96
N SER A 2 -15.88 -16.99 -15.42
CA SER A 2 -16.38 -15.65 -15.72
C SER A 2 -15.57 -14.58 -14.97
N VAL A 3 -15.37 -13.41 -15.61
CA VAL A 3 -14.70 -12.25 -14.99
C VAL A 3 -15.38 -11.83 -13.68
N LEU A 4 -16.72 -11.92 -13.64
CA LEU A 4 -17.50 -11.62 -12.44
C LEU A 4 -17.09 -12.52 -11.26
N PHE A 5 -16.95 -13.83 -11.49
CA PHE A 5 -16.51 -14.75 -10.45
C PHE A 5 -15.12 -14.42 -9.93
N ALA A 6 -14.18 -14.10 -10.83
CA ALA A 6 -12.83 -13.70 -10.46
C ALA A 6 -12.83 -12.44 -9.57
N VAL A 7 -13.60 -11.43 -9.94
CA VAL A 7 -13.73 -10.18 -9.17
C VAL A 7 -14.36 -10.44 -7.80
N LEU A 8 -15.46 -11.22 -7.73
CA LEU A 8 -16.11 -11.54 -6.47
C LEU A 8 -15.21 -12.37 -5.55
N PHE A 9 -14.49 -13.35 -6.10
CA PHE A 9 -13.54 -14.15 -5.33
C PHE A 9 -12.41 -13.29 -4.78
N ALA A 10 -11.80 -12.44 -5.62
CA ALA A 10 -10.74 -11.54 -5.20
C ALA A 10 -11.22 -10.57 -4.10
N ALA A 11 -12.39 -9.97 -4.30
CA ALA A 11 -12.99 -9.07 -3.32
C ALA A 11 -13.25 -9.75 -1.98
N PHE A 12 -13.81 -10.95 -2.00
CA PHE A 12 -14.05 -11.75 -0.79
C PHE A 12 -12.74 -12.12 -0.09
N ALA A 13 -11.76 -12.65 -0.83
CA ALA A 13 -10.48 -13.09 -0.28
C ALA A 13 -9.72 -11.93 0.38
N VAL A 14 -9.68 -10.77 -0.28
CA VAL A 14 -9.02 -9.57 0.27
C VAL A 14 -9.78 -9.03 1.48
N SER A 15 -11.12 -8.99 1.43
CA SER A 15 -11.95 -8.54 2.55
C SER A 15 -11.79 -9.45 3.77
N TYR A 16 -11.76 -10.76 3.56
CA TYR A 16 -11.51 -11.75 4.61
C TYR A 16 -10.13 -11.58 5.24
N GLY A 17 -9.10 -11.45 4.39
CA GLY A 17 -7.71 -11.19 4.85
C GLY A 17 -7.62 -9.89 5.65
N TRP A 18 -8.37 -8.86 5.23
CA TRP A 18 -8.43 -7.59 5.94
C TRP A 18 -9.11 -7.69 7.30
N GLY A 19 -10.19 -8.47 7.41
CA GLY A 19 -10.86 -8.77 8.68
C GLY A 19 -9.92 -9.45 9.68
N ILE A 20 -9.21 -10.50 9.24
CA ILE A 20 -8.22 -11.21 10.06
C ILE A 20 -7.07 -10.28 10.48
N ARG A 21 -6.61 -9.41 9.58
CA ARG A 21 -5.58 -8.42 9.89
C ARG A 21 -5.92 -7.61 11.14
N GLY A 22 -7.13 -7.09 11.20
CA GLY A 22 -7.57 -6.26 12.33
C GLY A 22 -7.67 -7.00 13.64
N PHE A 23 -7.90 -8.30 13.59
CA PHE A 23 -8.21 -9.12 14.76
C PHE A 23 -6.98 -9.85 15.36
N ILE A 24 -6.12 -10.43 14.53
CA ILE A 24 -5.05 -11.33 15.00
C ILE A 24 -3.68 -10.69 14.97
N ILE A 25 -3.31 -10.05 13.85
CA ILE A 25 -1.93 -9.63 13.61
C ILE A 25 -1.77 -8.11 13.80
N GLY A 26 -2.76 -7.34 13.38
CA GLY A 26 -2.76 -5.88 13.46
C GLY A 26 -1.69 -5.16 12.63
N GLY A 27 -1.81 -3.84 12.53
CA GLY A 27 -0.82 -2.96 11.93
C GLY A 27 -0.39 -3.31 10.49
N GLU A 28 0.79 -2.88 10.14
CA GLU A 28 1.39 -3.08 8.81
C GLU A 28 1.65 -4.56 8.51
N LYS A 29 2.08 -5.32 9.51
CA LYS A 29 2.32 -6.77 9.38
C LYS A 29 1.07 -7.53 8.99
N GLY A 30 -0.09 -7.11 9.50
CA GLY A 30 -1.37 -7.70 9.12
C GLY A 30 -1.75 -7.48 7.66
N ALA A 31 -1.22 -6.45 7.01
CA ALA A 31 -1.46 -6.17 5.60
C ALA A 31 -0.84 -7.23 4.65
N ILE A 32 0.10 -8.02 5.13
CA ILE A 32 0.71 -9.13 4.39
C ILE A 32 -0.36 -10.13 3.92
N LEU A 33 -1.31 -10.48 4.78
CA LEU A 33 -2.32 -11.48 4.46
C LEU A 33 -3.27 -11.06 3.32
N PRO A 34 -3.94 -9.90 3.35
CA PRO A 34 -4.76 -9.48 2.22
C PRO A 34 -3.94 -9.26 0.95
N GLY A 35 -2.68 -8.82 1.06
CA GLY A 35 -1.77 -8.70 -0.07
C GLY A 35 -1.45 -10.06 -0.71
N ALA A 36 -1.16 -11.07 0.09
CA ALA A 36 -0.94 -12.43 -0.39
C ALA A 36 -2.18 -13.00 -1.12
N LEU A 37 -3.36 -12.84 -0.53
CA LEU A 37 -4.61 -13.30 -1.14
C LEU A 37 -4.93 -12.58 -2.45
N MET A 38 -4.63 -11.28 -2.54
CA MET A 38 -4.75 -10.54 -3.79
C MET A 38 -3.78 -11.06 -4.86
N GLY A 39 -2.53 -11.34 -4.49
CA GLY A 39 -1.54 -11.94 -5.38
C GLY A 39 -2.00 -13.31 -5.90
N ILE A 40 -2.53 -14.18 -5.04
CA ILE A 40 -3.11 -15.46 -5.44
C ILE A 40 -4.25 -15.26 -6.43
N ALA A 41 -5.18 -14.35 -6.14
CA ALA A 41 -6.29 -14.06 -7.04
C ALA A 41 -5.79 -13.61 -8.43
N VAL A 42 -4.79 -12.74 -8.50
CA VAL A 42 -4.19 -12.32 -9.77
C VAL A 42 -3.55 -13.50 -10.49
N ALA A 43 -2.80 -14.36 -9.82
CA ALA A 43 -2.19 -15.53 -10.42
C ALA A 43 -3.21 -16.46 -11.09
N PHE A 44 -4.32 -16.72 -10.41
CA PHE A 44 -5.34 -17.66 -10.89
C PHE A 44 -6.30 -17.07 -11.92
N PHE A 45 -6.51 -15.76 -11.94
CA PHE A 45 -7.56 -15.14 -12.74
C PHE A 45 -7.09 -14.27 -13.90
N SER A 46 -5.82 -13.81 -13.89
CA SER A 46 -5.33 -12.89 -14.93
C SER A 46 -4.08 -13.33 -15.66
N GLY A 47 -3.35 -14.32 -15.16
CA GLY A 47 -2.01 -14.62 -15.65
C GLY A 47 -1.86 -15.87 -16.52
N GLY A 48 -2.93 -16.65 -16.74
CA GLY A 48 -2.86 -17.94 -17.45
C GLY A 48 -2.09 -19.01 -16.67
N ASP A 49 -1.77 -20.16 -17.34
CA ASP A 49 -1.20 -21.34 -16.70
C ASP A 49 0.13 -21.07 -15.99
N LYS A 50 1.03 -20.31 -16.62
CA LYS A 50 2.32 -19.94 -16.00
C LYS A 50 2.16 -19.14 -14.71
N ALA A 51 1.20 -18.23 -14.63
CA ALA A 51 0.95 -17.49 -13.40
C ALA A 51 0.39 -18.38 -12.31
N GLN A 52 -0.47 -19.36 -12.68
CA GLN A 52 -0.98 -20.35 -11.72
C GLN A 52 0.15 -21.23 -11.17
N GLU A 53 1.09 -21.67 -12.00
CA GLU A 53 2.27 -22.40 -11.53
C GLU A 53 3.13 -21.56 -10.57
N MET A 54 3.19 -20.25 -10.78
CA MET A 54 3.96 -19.30 -9.97
C MET A 54 3.16 -18.62 -8.85
N TRP A 55 2.01 -19.15 -8.46
CA TRP A 55 1.11 -18.50 -7.51
C TRP A 55 1.77 -18.08 -6.18
N MET A 56 2.75 -18.83 -5.69
CA MET A 56 3.51 -18.49 -4.48
C MET A 56 4.31 -17.20 -4.67
N PHE A 57 4.90 -16.99 -5.85
CA PHE A 57 5.61 -15.76 -6.16
C PHE A 57 4.66 -14.55 -6.22
N PHE A 58 3.50 -14.72 -6.84
CA PHE A 58 2.45 -13.70 -6.84
C PHE A 58 1.95 -13.38 -5.42
N ALA A 59 1.76 -14.41 -4.60
CA ALA A 59 1.38 -14.24 -3.19
C ALA A 59 2.44 -13.45 -2.41
N ALA A 60 3.72 -13.80 -2.56
CA ALA A 60 4.83 -13.11 -1.91
C ALA A 60 4.96 -11.65 -2.37
N ALA A 61 4.84 -11.40 -3.67
CA ALA A 61 4.89 -10.05 -4.24
C ALA A 61 3.72 -9.18 -3.76
N GLY A 62 2.51 -9.73 -3.72
CA GLY A 62 1.33 -9.06 -3.17
C GLY A 62 1.48 -8.77 -1.67
N ALA A 63 1.98 -9.74 -0.91
CA ALA A 63 2.25 -9.60 0.52
C ALA A 63 3.25 -8.47 0.80
N LEU A 64 4.39 -8.48 0.11
CA LEU A 64 5.47 -7.52 0.30
C LEU A 64 5.06 -6.11 -0.12
N SER A 65 4.40 -5.97 -1.26
CA SER A 65 3.94 -4.67 -1.76
C SER A 65 2.85 -4.07 -0.87
N MET A 66 1.93 -4.88 -0.36
CA MET A 66 0.90 -4.43 0.58
C MET A 66 1.49 -4.07 1.96
N PHE A 67 2.54 -4.76 2.40
CA PHE A 67 3.28 -4.41 3.61
C PHE A 67 3.86 -3.00 3.50
N TYR A 68 4.55 -2.67 2.41
CA TYR A 68 5.09 -1.33 2.19
C TYR A 68 4.00 -0.26 2.04
N GLY A 69 2.91 -0.55 1.34
CA GLY A 69 1.76 0.34 1.27
C GLY A 69 1.13 0.60 2.65
N GLY A 70 1.14 -0.41 3.52
CA GLY A 70 0.47 -0.39 4.82
C GLY A 70 1.21 0.33 5.95
N THR A 71 2.33 0.98 5.69
CA THR A 71 3.10 1.72 6.72
C THR A 71 2.40 3.00 7.20
N GLU A 72 1.30 3.38 6.59
CA GLU A 72 0.58 4.60 6.88
C GLU A 72 -0.29 4.56 8.14
N THR A 73 -0.38 5.68 8.84
CA THR A 73 -1.09 5.86 10.11
C THR A 73 -2.60 6.05 9.90
N TYR A 74 -3.29 4.99 9.50
CA TYR A 74 -4.69 5.07 9.11
C TYR A 74 -5.63 5.50 10.26
N ALA A 75 -5.49 4.88 11.42
CA ALA A 75 -6.36 5.12 12.57
C ALA A 75 -6.33 6.58 13.05
N GLN A 76 -5.16 7.22 13.05
CA GLN A 76 -5.03 8.62 13.44
C GLN A 76 -5.67 9.57 12.42
N THR A 77 -5.64 9.23 11.14
CA THR A 77 -6.35 9.99 10.11
C THR A 77 -7.86 9.88 10.30
N MET A 78 -8.37 8.72 10.74
CA MET A 78 -9.78 8.55 11.13
C MET A 78 -10.19 9.45 12.29
N SER A 79 -9.28 9.77 13.21
CA SER A 79 -9.56 10.68 14.31
C SER A 79 -9.98 12.08 13.85
N PHE A 80 -9.46 12.56 12.73
CA PHE A 80 -9.90 13.83 12.13
C PHE A 80 -11.34 13.80 11.61
N LEU A 81 -11.83 12.62 11.22
CA LEU A 81 -13.21 12.43 10.74
C LEU A 81 -14.21 12.31 11.89
N LEU A 82 -13.80 11.64 12.96
CA LEU A 82 -14.70 11.18 14.02
C LEU A 82 -14.66 12.07 15.27
N SER A 83 -13.69 12.98 15.40
CA SER A 83 -13.56 13.80 16.59
C SER A 83 -14.74 14.75 16.76
N ARG A 84 -15.45 14.58 17.88
CA ARG A 84 -16.52 15.46 18.35
C ARG A 84 -16.10 16.30 19.56
N ASP A 85 -14.92 16.05 20.08
CA ASP A 85 -14.36 16.78 21.21
C ASP A 85 -13.92 18.17 20.79
N LYS A 86 -14.64 19.20 21.26
CA LYS A 86 -14.41 20.60 20.90
C LYS A 86 -13.08 21.15 21.40
N GLU A 87 -12.47 20.51 22.38
CA GLU A 87 -11.18 20.90 22.95
C GLU A 87 -10.03 20.03 22.42
N GLY A 88 -10.35 18.95 21.71
CA GLY A 88 -9.37 18.01 21.18
C GLY A 88 -8.62 18.53 19.96
N PRO A 89 -7.39 18.03 19.72
CA PRO A 89 -6.53 18.46 18.62
C PRO A 89 -7.10 18.14 17.23
N TYR A 90 -8.06 17.24 17.16
CA TYR A 90 -8.68 16.79 15.90
C TYR A 90 -10.00 17.49 15.60
N TYR A 91 -10.47 18.34 16.49
CA TYR A 91 -11.75 19.01 16.32
C TYR A 91 -11.79 19.91 15.08
N ASN A 92 -12.93 19.90 14.39
CA ASN A 92 -13.18 20.70 13.19
C ASN A 92 -12.17 20.50 12.04
N GLN A 93 -11.57 19.30 11.94
CA GLN A 93 -10.60 18.96 10.89
C GLN A 93 -11.14 17.93 9.88
N LEU A 94 -12.46 17.87 9.72
CA LEU A 94 -13.15 16.93 8.83
C LEU A 94 -12.54 16.93 7.41
N LYS A 95 -12.35 18.12 6.83
CA LYS A 95 -11.75 18.25 5.49
C LYS A 95 -10.37 17.61 5.41
N LYS A 96 -9.53 17.82 6.42
CA LYS A 96 -8.21 17.21 6.51
C LYS A 96 -8.31 15.69 6.64
N GLY A 97 -9.25 15.19 7.43
CA GLY A 97 -9.54 13.78 7.58
C GLY A 97 -9.96 13.13 6.26
N VAL A 98 -10.91 13.72 5.53
CA VAL A 98 -11.38 13.21 4.24
C VAL A 98 -10.25 13.15 3.23
N ILE A 99 -9.48 14.24 3.07
CA ILE A 99 -8.33 14.28 2.16
C ILE A 99 -7.28 13.25 2.58
N GLY A 100 -6.99 13.15 3.87
CA GLY A 100 -6.01 12.21 4.41
C GLY A 100 -6.38 10.75 4.15
N ILE A 101 -7.63 10.37 4.38
CA ILE A 101 -8.12 9.01 4.10
C ILE A 101 -8.04 8.69 2.61
N PHE A 102 -8.48 9.62 1.75
CA PHE A 102 -8.40 9.43 0.31
C PHE A 102 -6.96 9.24 -0.17
N LEU A 103 -6.05 10.13 0.22
CA LEU A 103 -4.64 10.06 -0.18
C LEU A 103 -3.96 8.79 0.35
N LYS A 104 -4.18 8.45 1.62
CA LYS A 104 -3.58 7.24 2.21
C LYS A 104 -4.11 5.97 1.56
N GLY A 105 -5.40 5.90 1.30
CA GLY A 105 -6.00 4.78 0.59
C GLY A 105 -5.45 4.62 -0.83
N ALA A 106 -5.37 5.72 -1.58
CA ALA A 106 -4.82 5.73 -2.92
C ALA A 106 -3.34 5.29 -2.94
N LEU A 107 -2.51 5.86 -2.08
CA LEU A 107 -1.09 5.51 -1.97
C LEU A 107 -0.90 4.06 -1.54
N TRP A 108 -1.68 3.61 -0.57
CA TRP A 108 -1.57 2.25 -0.05
C TRP A 108 -1.84 1.19 -1.12
N PHE A 109 -2.93 1.34 -1.88
CA PHE A 109 -3.32 0.35 -2.88
C PHE A 109 -2.61 0.51 -4.22
N SER A 110 -2.01 1.67 -4.51
CA SER A 110 -1.24 1.87 -5.74
C SER A 110 -0.01 0.98 -5.82
N ILE A 111 0.70 0.76 -4.70
CA ILE A 111 1.91 -0.08 -4.69
C ILE A 111 1.58 -1.52 -5.08
N PRO A 112 0.70 -2.24 -4.38
CA PRO A 112 0.35 -3.60 -4.77
C PRO A 112 -0.35 -3.67 -6.13
N GLY A 113 -1.13 -2.66 -6.50
CA GLY A 113 -1.77 -2.59 -7.82
C GLY A 113 -0.73 -2.57 -8.95
N LEU A 114 0.26 -1.71 -8.86
CA LEU A 114 1.35 -1.62 -9.85
C LEU A 114 2.19 -2.89 -9.90
N VAL A 115 2.63 -3.38 -8.74
CA VAL A 115 3.43 -4.61 -8.65
C VAL A 115 2.69 -5.80 -9.26
N LEU A 116 1.43 -6.01 -8.87
CA LEU A 116 0.65 -7.15 -9.37
C LEU A 116 0.28 -7.01 -10.85
N ALA A 117 0.18 -5.80 -11.40
CA ALA A 117 0.01 -5.58 -12.83
C ALA A 117 1.29 -5.88 -13.63
N MET A 118 2.47 -5.64 -13.04
CA MET A 118 3.76 -5.94 -13.69
C MET A 118 4.03 -7.45 -13.81
N LEU A 119 3.54 -8.28 -12.89
CA LEU A 119 3.85 -9.71 -12.88
C LEU A 119 3.34 -10.47 -14.12
N PRO A 120 2.07 -10.35 -14.55
CA PRO A 120 1.63 -10.94 -15.80
C PRO A 120 2.40 -10.41 -17.01
N SER A 121 2.77 -9.13 -17.01
CA SER A 121 3.60 -8.54 -18.06
C SER A 121 5.02 -9.13 -18.11
N ALA A 122 5.60 -9.46 -16.95
CA ALA A 122 6.86 -10.17 -16.87
C ALA A 122 6.77 -11.59 -17.46
N LEU A 123 5.68 -12.30 -17.17
CA LEU A 123 5.44 -13.64 -17.73
C LEU A 123 5.25 -13.63 -19.26
N SER A 124 4.77 -12.54 -19.82
CA SER A 124 4.70 -12.31 -21.26
C SER A 124 6.03 -11.88 -21.90
N GLY A 125 7.09 -11.75 -21.10
CA GLY A 125 8.43 -11.41 -21.58
C GLY A 125 8.72 -9.90 -21.64
N LYS A 126 7.80 -9.03 -21.17
CA LYS A 126 8.04 -7.58 -21.13
C LYS A 126 9.17 -7.22 -20.14
N TYR A 127 9.23 -7.92 -19.01
CA TYR A 127 10.25 -7.70 -17.97
C TYR A 127 11.05 -8.99 -17.74
N LYS A 128 12.34 -8.84 -17.43
CA LYS A 128 13.18 -9.94 -16.96
C LYS A 128 12.98 -10.14 -15.46
N VAL A 129 13.12 -11.36 -14.99
CA VAL A 129 12.94 -11.68 -13.55
C VAL A 129 13.84 -10.82 -12.65
N TRP A 130 15.09 -10.59 -13.04
CA TRP A 130 16.02 -9.79 -12.26
C TRP A 130 15.59 -8.31 -12.13
N GLU A 131 14.86 -7.76 -13.11
CA GLU A 131 14.32 -6.40 -13.08
C GLU A 131 13.24 -6.27 -12.00
N ILE A 132 12.37 -7.28 -11.90
CA ILE A 132 11.36 -7.35 -10.83
C ILE A 132 12.04 -7.47 -9.45
N VAL A 133 13.05 -8.34 -9.33
CA VAL A 133 13.80 -8.48 -8.08
C VAL A 133 14.49 -7.19 -7.70
N LEU A 134 15.09 -6.48 -8.66
CA LEU A 134 15.72 -5.17 -8.42
C LEU A 134 14.73 -4.13 -7.92
N VAL A 135 13.53 -4.07 -8.51
CA VAL A 135 12.47 -3.15 -8.06
C VAL A 135 12.14 -3.39 -6.59
N PHE A 136 11.96 -4.65 -6.16
CA PHE A 136 11.71 -4.96 -4.76
C PHE A 136 12.89 -4.64 -3.85
N ALA A 137 14.11 -4.90 -4.29
CA ALA A 137 15.32 -4.59 -3.54
C ALA A 137 15.50 -3.08 -3.32
N LEU A 138 14.98 -2.26 -4.23
CA LEU A 138 15.03 -0.80 -4.11
C LEU A 138 13.98 -0.24 -3.13
N PHE A 139 12.94 -0.97 -2.78
CA PHE A 139 11.86 -0.47 -1.90
C PHE A 139 12.40 0.11 -0.57
N PRO A 140 13.27 -0.56 0.20
CA PRO A 140 13.79 0.00 1.43
C PRO A 140 14.55 1.32 1.22
N VAL A 141 15.37 1.39 0.17
CA VAL A 141 16.18 2.57 -0.17
C VAL A 141 15.28 3.74 -0.55
N VAL A 142 14.34 3.49 -1.47
CA VAL A 142 13.37 4.47 -1.95
C VAL A 142 12.47 4.94 -0.81
N SER A 143 12.08 4.05 0.09
CA SER A 143 11.30 4.37 1.28
C SER A 143 12.02 5.37 2.18
N VAL A 144 13.30 5.12 2.51
CA VAL A 144 14.10 6.04 3.33
C VAL A 144 14.25 7.40 2.66
N ILE A 145 14.55 7.44 1.37
CA ILE A 145 14.71 8.69 0.60
C ILE A 145 13.38 9.45 0.55
N GLY A 146 12.28 8.77 0.23
CA GLY A 146 10.95 9.37 0.15
C GLY A 146 10.50 9.96 1.48
N THR A 147 10.76 9.26 2.58
CA THR A 147 10.47 9.78 3.92
C THR A 147 11.27 11.06 4.20
N LYS A 148 12.55 11.11 3.83
CA LYS A 148 13.37 12.32 4.03
C LYS A 148 12.91 13.49 3.18
N ILE A 149 12.52 13.26 1.93
CA ILE A 149 12.12 14.32 0.99
C ILE A 149 10.74 14.88 1.36
N PHE A 150 9.74 14.00 1.54
CA PHE A 150 8.34 14.40 1.65
C PHE A 150 7.88 14.63 3.09
N ASN A 151 8.48 13.95 4.07
CA ASN A 151 8.11 14.07 5.47
C ASN A 151 9.02 15.00 6.27
N SER A 152 9.88 15.77 5.61
CA SER A 152 10.69 16.81 6.23
C SER A 152 10.03 18.18 6.06
N PRO A 153 10.13 19.10 7.04
CA PRO A 153 10.70 18.87 8.37
C PRO A 153 9.74 18.11 9.28
N TYR A 154 10.31 17.33 10.18
CA TYR A 154 9.57 16.71 11.28
C TYR A 154 10.30 16.94 12.61
N ASP A 155 9.71 17.72 13.45
CA ASP A 155 10.19 18.01 14.81
C ASP A 155 8.96 18.19 15.72
N LYS A 156 8.64 17.12 16.44
CA LYS A 156 7.44 17.09 17.30
C LYS A 156 7.55 18.07 18.46
N GLU A 157 8.74 18.23 19.03
CA GLU A 157 8.97 19.09 20.20
C GLU A 157 8.77 20.55 19.84
N ASN A 158 9.25 20.98 18.68
CA ASN A 158 9.08 22.33 18.18
C ASN A 158 7.86 22.50 17.27
N LYS A 159 6.97 21.51 17.21
CA LYS A 159 5.72 21.52 16.41
C LYS A 159 5.95 21.82 14.92
N LYS A 160 7.07 21.37 14.37
CA LYS A 160 7.38 21.51 12.93
C LYS A 160 6.93 20.25 12.20
N PHE A 161 5.91 20.38 11.37
CA PHE A 161 5.34 19.29 10.58
C PHE A 161 5.27 19.64 9.11
N PRO A 162 5.39 18.65 8.20
CA PRO A 162 5.12 18.86 6.78
C PRO A 162 3.68 19.35 6.54
N LYS A 163 3.44 20.05 5.42
CA LYS A 163 2.10 20.56 5.09
C LYS A 163 1.01 19.48 5.02
N LEU A 164 1.37 18.30 4.51
CA LEU A 164 0.47 17.14 4.40
C LEU A 164 0.72 16.15 5.54
N TYR A 165 0.59 16.61 6.76
CA TYR A 165 0.76 15.78 7.95
C TYR A 165 -0.61 15.44 8.55
N PHE A 166 -0.90 14.16 8.69
CA PHE A 166 -2.20 13.64 9.14
C PHE A 166 -2.12 12.92 10.49
N SER A 167 -0.98 12.98 11.17
CA SER A 167 -0.79 12.48 12.52
C SER A 167 -0.12 13.53 13.38
N LEU A 168 -0.54 13.62 14.65
CA LEU A 168 0.07 14.52 15.63
C LEU A 168 1.04 13.79 16.56
N ASP A 169 0.96 12.46 16.60
CA ASP A 169 1.65 11.65 17.60
C ASP A 169 2.93 11.01 17.09
N ARG A 170 2.99 10.71 15.81
CA ARG A 170 4.16 10.07 15.21
C ARG A 170 4.39 10.53 13.78
N ARG A 171 5.61 10.33 13.32
CA ARG A 171 6.00 10.58 11.94
C ARG A 171 5.23 9.67 11.00
N GLU A 172 4.67 10.25 9.96
CA GLU A 172 4.03 9.53 8.87
C GLU A 172 5.02 9.22 7.76
N GLU A 173 4.76 8.14 7.01
CA GLU A 173 5.67 7.68 5.96
C GLU A 173 5.04 7.71 4.55
N TRP A 174 3.96 8.49 4.37
CA TRP A 174 3.32 8.62 3.06
C TRP A 174 4.28 9.06 1.94
N GLY A 175 5.33 9.79 2.28
CA GLY A 175 6.34 10.21 1.30
C GLY A 175 7.15 9.05 0.75
N SER A 176 7.37 7.99 1.53
CA SER A 176 8.01 6.77 1.03
C SER A 176 7.13 6.11 -0.03
N ASN A 177 5.83 6.03 0.20
CA ASN A 177 4.89 5.45 -0.74
C ASN A 177 4.80 6.25 -2.04
N VAL A 178 4.78 7.59 -1.96
CA VAL A 178 4.81 8.45 -3.16
C VAL A 178 6.03 8.14 -4.02
N LEU A 179 7.21 8.07 -3.42
CA LEU A 179 8.43 7.82 -4.19
C LEU A 179 8.47 6.39 -4.75
N ILE A 180 8.02 5.38 -4.01
CA ILE A 180 7.90 4.01 -4.51
C ILE A 180 6.95 3.97 -5.72
N ILE A 181 5.80 4.62 -5.65
CA ILE A 181 4.83 4.68 -6.75
C ILE A 181 5.45 5.35 -7.97
N LEU A 182 6.16 6.47 -7.80
CA LEU A 182 6.83 7.15 -8.89
C LEU A 182 7.88 6.25 -9.57
N VAL A 183 8.70 5.55 -8.79
CA VAL A 183 9.69 4.60 -9.32
C VAL A 183 9.02 3.47 -10.08
N LEU A 184 7.97 2.86 -9.52
CA LEU A 184 7.20 1.80 -10.18
C LEU A 184 6.54 2.29 -11.46
N THR A 185 5.99 3.51 -11.46
CA THR A 185 5.35 4.10 -12.65
C THR A 185 6.37 4.31 -13.76
N VAL A 186 7.51 4.92 -13.44
CA VAL A 186 8.60 5.11 -14.43
C VAL A 186 9.06 3.77 -14.99
N PHE A 187 9.30 2.78 -14.11
CA PHE A 187 9.72 1.45 -14.54
C PHE A 187 8.67 0.76 -15.45
N SER A 188 7.38 0.97 -15.21
CA SER A 188 6.31 0.37 -16.02
C SER A 188 6.17 0.98 -17.43
N LEU A 189 6.70 2.19 -17.64
CA LEU A 189 6.66 2.89 -18.92
C LEU A 189 7.84 2.57 -19.85
N VAL A 190 8.91 2.00 -19.31
CA VAL A 190 10.10 1.56 -20.05
C VAL A 190 9.97 0.10 -20.45
#